data_fdb06826ff891edcdf3cbed522b51c8d
#
_entry.id   fdb06826ff891edcdf3cbed522b51c8d
#
_cell.length_a   1.000
_cell.length_b   1.000
_cell.length_c   1.000
_cell.angle_alpha   90.00
_cell.angle_beta   90.00
_cell.angle_gamma   90.00
#
_symmetry.space_group_name_H-M   'P 1'
#
loop_
_entity.id
_entity.type
_entity.pdbx_description
1 polymer ?
#
loop_
_entity_poly.entity_id
_entity_poly.type
_entity_poly.pdbx_seq_one_letter_code
_entity_poly.pdbx_strand_id
1 'polypeptide(L)'
;PAAKSNQLSPDDRIVSIRQAYEEKSTDVVGWRIDEIVKLIRGDAGTEVELEIMPSKSLESSERKFVTLVREEVQLEEQAAKSKIISIDSESKSYRVGIIELPAFYIDFNAWRERDPNFRSSSRDVENILKSFNKDNVDAVLVDLRGNSGGSLYEANKLTGLFVASGATVQVKESSGNIRPWGDGRAKQIWKKPVGVLVDRYSASASEIFAGAIQDYKRGIVIGHRTFGKGTVQRLDDLSAGQIKI
;
A
#
# COMPACT_ATOMS: atom_id res chain seq x y z
N PRO A 1 7.68 -13.48 -3.36
CA PRO A 1 7.88 -14.77 -4.05
C PRO A 1 7.37 -14.75 -5.50
N ALA A 2 6.08 -14.41 -5.74
CA ALA A 2 5.48 -14.47 -7.08
C ALA A 2 6.23 -13.62 -8.13
N ALA A 3 6.51 -12.35 -7.82
CA ALA A 3 7.26 -11.47 -8.71
C ALA A 3 8.71 -11.94 -8.94
N LYS A 4 9.37 -12.48 -7.90
CA LYS A 4 10.74 -13.00 -7.99
C LYS A 4 10.84 -14.27 -8.83
N SER A 5 9.78 -15.08 -8.87
CA SER A 5 9.78 -16.32 -9.65
C SER A 5 9.83 -16.08 -11.15
N ASN A 6 9.43 -14.92 -11.63
CA ASN A 6 9.24 -14.58 -13.04
C ASN A 6 8.34 -15.57 -13.81
N GLN A 7 7.52 -16.35 -13.08
CA GLN A 7 6.65 -17.36 -13.65
C GLN A 7 5.21 -16.88 -13.84
N LEU A 8 4.85 -15.78 -13.16
CA LEU A 8 3.55 -15.12 -13.21
C LEU A 8 3.66 -13.74 -13.84
N SER A 9 2.64 -13.35 -14.58
CA SER A 9 2.49 -12.03 -15.16
C SER A 9 1.24 -11.33 -14.60
N PRO A 10 1.18 -9.99 -14.61
CA PRO A 10 -0.08 -9.29 -14.37
C PRO A 10 -1.18 -9.80 -15.30
N ASP A 11 -2.41 -9.86 -14.79
CA ASP A 11 -3.62 -10.33 -15.48
C ASP A 11 -3.69 -11.86 -15.75
N ASP A 12 -2.70 -12.65 -15.33
CA ASP A 12 -2.83 -14.10 -15.30
C ASP A 12 -3.98 -14.49 -14.35
N ARG A 13 -4.79 -15.48 -14.76
CA ARG A 13 -5.95 -15.92 -13.98
C ARG A 13 -5.64 -17.24 -13.27
N ILE A 14 -5.72 -17.24 -11.96
CA ILE A 14 -5.61 -18.46 -11.14
C ILE A 14 -6.93 -19.23 -11.24
N VAL A 15 -6.86 -20.50 -11.65
CA VAL A 15 -8.03 -21.37 -11.82
C VAL A 15 -8.10 -22.46 -10.78
N SER A 16 -6.95 -22.97 -10.32
CA SER A 16 -6.92 -23.91 -9.20
C SER A 16 -5.67 -23.73 -8.32
N ILE A 17 -5.74 -24.22 -7.10
CA ILE A 17 -4.67 -24.11 -6.09
C ILE A 17 -4.49 -25.50 -5.45
N ARG A 18 -3.25 -25.93 -5.30
CA ARG A 18 -2.89 -27.16 -4.61
C ARG A 18 -1.82 -26.89 -3.54
N GLN A 19 -2.02 -27.43 -2.35
CA GLN A 19 -1.00 -27.42 -1.30
C GLN A 19 -0.01 -28.56 -1.54
N ALA A 20 1.24 -28.38 -1.12
CA ALA A 20 2.28 -29.42 -1.33
C ALA A 20 1.95 -30.78 -0.71
N TYR A 21 1.13 -30.80 0.36
CA TYR A 21 0.72 -32.01 1.06
C TYR A 21 -0.62 -32.59 0.55
N GLU A 22 -1.24 -31.98 -0.47
CA GLU A 22 -2.53 -32.41 -1.03
C GLU A 22 -2.31 -33.11 -2.38
N GLU A 23 -3.04 -34.20 -2.61
CA GLU A 23 -3.04 -34.88 -3.91
C GLU A 23 -3.93 -34.19 -4.95
N LYS A 24 -4.93 -33.45 -4.48
CA LYS A 24 -5.93 -32.82 -5.35
C LYS A 24 -5.83 -31.30 -5.28
N SER A 25 -5.99 -30.66 -6.42
CA SER A 25 -6.13 -29.21 -6.52
C SER A 25 -7.57 -28.78 -6.19
N THR A 26 -7.70 -27.61 -5.60
CA THR A 26 -8.99 -26.94 -5.34
C THR A 26 -9.28 -25.96 -6.47
N ASP A 27 -10.38 -26.17 -7.20
CA ASP A 27 -10.88 -25.20 -8.19
C ASP A 27 -11.39 -23.95 -7.48
N VAL A 28 -10.89 -22.78 -7.89
CA VAL A 28 -11.21 -21.49 -7.27
C VAL A 28 -11.93 -20.53 -8.21
N VAL A 29 -12.36 -21.02 -9.38
CA VAL A 29 -13.09 -20.19 -10.35
C VAL A 29 -14.42 -19.71 -9.74
N GLY A 30 -14.63 -18.41 -9.73
CA GLY A 30 -15.83 -17.79 -9.16
C GLY A 30 -15.80 -17.60 -7.63
N TRP A 31 -14.73 -18.01 -6.96
CA TRP A 31 -14.60 -17.79 -5.53
C TRP A 31 -14.31 -16.32 -5.21
N ARG A 32 -14.61 -15.94 -3.99
CA ARG A 32 -14.23 -14.61 -3.48
C ARG A 32 -12.72 -14.53 -3.33
N ILE A 33 -12.15 -13.37 -3.68
CA ILE A 33 -10.71 -13.16 -3.64
C ILE A 33 -10.09 -13.33 -2.25
N ASP A 34 -10.83 -13.00 -1.20
CA ASP A 34 -10.40 -13.17 0.19
C ASP A 34 -10.27 -14.64 0.59
N GLU A 35 -11.08 -15.53 0.03
CA GLU A 35 -10.99 -16.98 0.22
C GLU A 35 -9.81 -17.57 -0.56
N ILE A 36 -9.63 -17.16 -1.81
CA ILE A 36 -8.50 -17.57 -2.65
C ILE A 36 -7.17 -17.17 -1.99
N VAL A 37 -7.08 -15.94 -1.48
CA VAL A 37 -5.88 -15.44 -0.79
C VAL A 37 -5.52 -16.28 0.43
N LYS A 38 -6.50 -16.83 1.17
CA LYS A 38 -6.23 -17.72 2.31
C LYS A 38 -5.58 -19.02 1.88
N LEU A 39 -5.93 -19.56 0.72
CA LEU A 39 -5.31 -20.77 0.17
C LEU A 39 -3.90 -20.52 -0.36
N ILE A 40 -3.64 -19.33 -0.90
CA ILE A 40 -2.31 -18.97 -1.43
C ILE A 40 -1.33 -18.66 -0.29
N ARG A 41 -1.78 -17.98 0.76
CA ARG A 41 -0.97 -17.67 1.95
C ARG A 41 -0.74 -18.93 2.79
N GLY A 42 0.37 -18.94 3.52
CA GLY A 42 0.75 -20.02 4.44
C GLY A 42 2.13 -19.75 5.02
N ASP A 43 2.63 -20.70 5.81
CA ASP A 43 3.91 -20.56 6.52
C ASP A 43 5.08 -20.43 5.55
N ALA A 44 6.06 -19.61 5.91
CA ALA A 44 7.29 -19.44 5.14
C ALA A 44 8.00 -20.79 4.96
N GLY A 45 8.55 -21.02 3.76
CA GLY A 45 9.19 -22.29 3.39
C GLY A 45 8.25 -23.37 2.88
N THR A 46 6.92 -23.18 2.98
CA THR A 46 5.96 -24.13 2.39
C THR A 46 5.70 -23.82 0.91
N GLU A 47 5.30 -24.83 0.16
CA GLU A 47 5.02 -24.69 -1.27
C GLU A 47 3.52 -24.59 -1.54
N VAL A 48 3.18 -23.85 -2.59
CA VAL A 48 1.84 -23.80 -3.17
C VAL A 48 1.97 -23.90 -4.69
N GLU A 49 1.17 -24.75 -5.30
CA GLU A 49 1.06 -24.86 -6.75
C GLU A 49 -0.19 -24.15 -7.23
N LEU A 50 -0.03 -23.30 -8.23
CA LEU A 50 -1.09 -22.55 -8.88
C LEU A 50 -1.28 -23.04 -10.30
N GLU A 51 -2.47 -23.42 -10.67
CA GLU A 51 -2.84 -23.60 -12.07
C GLU A 51 -3.36 -22.26 -12.58
N ILE A 52 -2.77 -21.76 -13.65
CA ILE A 52 -3.09 -20.45 -14.20
C ILE A 52 -3.46 -20.53 -15.67
N MET A 53 -4.31 -19.60 -16.09
CA MET A 53 -4.48 -19.25 -17.51
C MET A 53 -3.67 -17.98 -17.77
N PRO A 54 -2.60 -18.04 -18.58
CA PRO A 54 -1.80 -16.87 -18.90
C PRO A 54 -2.60 -15.79 -19.60
N SER A 55 -2.38 -14.53 -19.26
CA SER A 55 -3.09 -13.38 -19.85
C SER A 55 -2.93 -13.30 -21.37
N LYS A 56 -1.78 -13.75 -21.89
CA LYS A 56 -1.48 -13.78 -23.33
C LYS A 56 -2.16 -14.92 -24.09
N SER A 57 -2.70 -15.91 -23.39
CA SER A 57 -3.29 -17.12 -23.95
C SER A 57 -4.80 -17.23 -23.64
N LEU A 58 -5.48 -16.12 -23.37
CA LEU A 58 -6.92 -16.11 -23.03
C LEU A 58 -7.82 -16.69 -24.13
N GLU A 59 -7.36 -16.73 -25.38
CA GLU A 59 -8.05 -17.34 -26.51
C GLU A 59 -7.73 -18.84 -26.69
N SER A 60 -6.63 -19.33 -26.12
CA SER A 60 -6.26 -20.74 -26.11
C SER A 60 -6.50 -21.27 -24.71
N SER A 61 -7.26 -22.32 -24.51
CA SER A 61 -7.50 -22.94 -23.19
C SER A 61 -6.21 -23.48 -22.53
N GLU A 62 -5.07 -22.87 -22.82
CA GLU A 62 -3.76 -23.25 -22.31
C GLU A 62 -3.67 -22.96 -20.83
N ARG A 63 -3.25 -23.96 -20.06
CA ARG A 63 -3.04 -23.88 -18.62
C ARG A 63 -1.60 -24.14 -18.29
N LYS A 64 -1.11 -23.43 -17.29
CA LYS A 64 0.26 -23.57 -16.80
C LYS A 64 0.24 -23.80 -15.30
N PHE A 65 1.09 -24.70 -14.82
CA PHE A 65 1.33 -24.91 -13.40
C PHE A 65 2.54 -24.13 -12.95
N VAL A 66 2.40 -23.43 -11.84
CA VAL A 66 3.44 -22.61 -11.23
C VAL A 66 3.57 -22.99 -9.77
N THR A 67 4.70 -23.50 -9.35
CA THR A 67 5.01 -23.79 -7.95
C THR A 67 5.75 -22.61 -7.34
N LEU A 68 5.25 -22.12 -6.22
CA LEU A 68 5.84 -21.03 -5.45
C LEU A 68 6.19 -21.50 -4.05
N VAL A 69 7.39 -21.19 -3.60
CA VAL A 69 7.77 -21.31 -2.20
C VAL A 69 7.32 -20.04 -1.48
N ARG A 70 6.59 -20.20 -0.40
CA ARG A 70 6.17 -19.07 0.44
C ARG A 70 7.36 -18.52 1.21
N GLU A 71 7.48 -17.22 1.20
CA GLU A 71 8.53 -16.50 1.92
C GLU A 71 7.88 -15.41 2.76
N GLU A 72 8.52 -15.02 3.85
CA GLU A 72 8.16 -13.81 4.56
C GLU A 72 8.42 -12.60 3.64
N VAL A 73 7.37 -11.81 3.37
CA VAL A 73 7.49 -10.62 2.53
C VAL A 73 8.27 -9.58 3.31
N GLN A 74 9.51 -9.34 2.92
CA GLN A 74 10.35 -8.34 3.58
C GLN A 74 9.82 -6.94 3.30
N LEU A 75 9.71 -6.13 4.35
CA LEU A 75 9.28 -4.73 4.26
C LEU A 75 10.14 -3.91 3.28
N GLU A 76 11.37 -4.34 3.03
CA GLU A 76 12.29 -3.70 2.08
C GLU A 76 11.78 -3.71 0.64
N GLU A 77 11.07 -4.75 0.23
CA GLU A 77 10.50 -4.84 -1.12
C GLU A 77 9.28 -3.93 -1.30
N GLN A 78 8.61 -3.63 -0.19
CA GLN A 78 7.47 -2.71 -0.12
C GLN A 78 7.86 -1.30 0.31
N ALA A 79 9.16 -1.01 0.46
CA ALA A 79 9.64 0.30 0.88
C ALA A 79 9.28 1.38 -0.14
N ALA A 80 9.04 2.59 0.37
CA ALA A 80 8.88 3.77 -0.46
C ALA A 80 10.14 3.98 -1.31
N LYS A 81 9.95 4.19 -2.62
CA LYS A 81 11.02 4.50 -3.57
C LYS A 81 10.88 5.92 -4.05
N SER A 82 11.99 6.53 -4.43
CA SER A 82 11.95 7.89 -4.94
C SER A 82 12.87 8.11 -6.13
N LYS A 83 12.50 9.07 -6.97
CA LYS A 83 13.32 9.56 -8.08
C LYS A 83 13.03 11.05 -8.30
N ILE A 84 13.96 11.75 -8.90
CA ILE A 84 13.78 13.14 -9.33
C ILE A 84 13.79 13.16 -10.85
N ILE A 85 12.82 13.85 -11.42
CA ILE A 85 12.75 14.12 -12.86
C ILE A 85 12.82 15.63 -13.09
N SER A 86 13.36 16.03 -14.23
CA SER A 86 13.31 17.41 -14.70
C SER A 86 12.21 17.57 -15.74
N ILE A 87 11.41 18.62 -15.62
CA ILE A 87 10.35 18.97 -16.55
C ILE A 87 10.67 20.37 -17.07
N ASP A 88 10.98 20.47 -18.35
CA ASP A 88 11.26 21.74 -18.99
C ASP A 88 9.95 22.42 -19.43
N SER A 89 9.81 23.67 -19.05
CA SER A 89 8.78 24.60 -19.54
C SER A 89 9.45 25.72 -20.32
N GLU A 90 8.70 26.49 -21.07
CA GLU A 90 9.23 27.58 -21.93
C GLU A 90 10.18 28.56 -21.21
N SER A 91 9.98 28.75 -19.92
CA SER A 91 10.73 29.74 -19.13
C SER A 91 11.63 29.15 -18.03
N LYS A 92 11.44 27.88 -17.67
CA LYS A 92 12.13 27.28 -16.51
C LYS A 92 12.10 25.75 -16.54
N SER A 93 13.19 25.13 -16.08
CA SER A 93 13.21 23.72 -15.75
C SER A 93 12.80 23.51 -14.29
N TYR A 94 11.84 22.61 -14.07
CA TYR A 94 11.35 22.24 -12.74
C TYR A 94 11.86 20.87 -12.35
N ARG A 95 12.32 20.73 -11.12
CA ARG A 95 12.68 19.43 -10.54
C ARG A 95 11.52 18.88 -9.76
N VAL A 96 10.99 17.75 -10.19
CA VAL A 96 9.85 17.07 -9.56
C VAL A 96 10.31 15.77 -8.91
N GLY A 97 10.13 15.68 -7.59
CA GLY A 97 10.35 14.44 -6.85
C GLY A 97 9.15 13.52 -6.94
N ILE A 98 9.37 12.29 -7.37
CA ILE A 98 8.33 11.25 -7.39
C ILE A 98 8.60 10.32 -6.20
N ILE A 99 7.58 10.05 -5.39
CA ILE A 99 7.60 9.09 -4.29
C ILE A 99 6.62 7.97 -4.65
N GLU A 100 7.12 6.80 -4.96
CA GLU A 100 6.34 5.60 -5.19
C GLU A 100 6.11 4.92 -3.84
N LEU A 101 4.86 4.91 -3.38
CA LEU A 101 4.47 4.35 -2.08
C LEU A 101 3.54 3.16 -2.30
N PRO A 102 4.04 1.91 -2.25
CA PRO A 102 3.24 0.72 -2.55
C PRO A 102 2.29 0.32 -1.42
N ALA A 103 2.56 0.70 -0.16
CA ALA A 103 1.72 0.42 1.00
C ALA A 103 1.99 1.41 2.14
N PHE A 104 1.04 1.52 3.08
CA PHE A 104 1.25 2.21 4.36
C PHE A 104 1.75 1.20 5.41
N TYR A 105 3.03 0.82 5.30
CA TYR A 105 3.66 -0.22 6.12
C TYR A 105 4.23 0.33 7.42
N ILE A 106 4.30 -0.55 8.42
CA ILE A 106 5.00 -0.36 9.69
C ILE A 106 5.45 -1.73 10.21
N ASP A 107 6.68 -1.80 10.71
CA ASP A 107 7.16 -2.95 11.47
C ASP A 107 6.58 -2.89 12.88
N PHE A 108 5.45 -3.58 13.06
CA PHE A 108 4.74 -3.60 14.35
C PHE A 108 5.55 -4.28 15.45
N ASN A 109 6.39 -5.25 15.13
CA ASN A 109 7.19 -5.97 16.14
C ASN A 109 8.30 -5.05 16.65
N ALA A 110 9.11 -4.50 15.77
CA ALA A 110 10.14 -3.54 16.14
C ALA A 110 9.55 -2.29 16.83
N TRP A 111 8.36 -1.84 16.39
CA TRP A 111 7.65 -0.72 17.03
C TRP A 111 7.20 -1.04 18.46
N ARG A 112 6.68 -2.26 18.75
CA ARG A 112 6.30 -2.73 20.10
C ARG A 112 7.53 -2.86 20.99
N GLU A 113 8.63 -3.34 20.45
CA GLU A 113 9.92 -3.47 21.14
C GLU A 113 10.61 -2.13 21.35
N ARG A 114 10.02 -1.05 20.86
CA ARG A 114 10.55 0.33 20.94
C ARG A 114 11.91 0.48 20.25
N ASP A 115 12.15 -0.32 19.21
CA ASP A 115 13.34 -0.15 18.38
C ASP A 115 13.32 1.27 17.76
N PRO A 116 14.32 2.11 18.07
CA PRO A 116 14.38 3.46 17.50
C PRO A 116 14.51 3.47 15.98
N ASN A 117 14.90 2.35 15.36
CA ASN A 117 15.12 2.21 13.93
C ASN A 117 14.01 1.41 13.23
N PHE A 118 12.85 1.17 13.88
CA PHE A 118 11.76 0.46 13.22
C PHE A 118 11.41 1.09 11.86
N ARG A 119 11.14 0.27 10.87
CA ARG A 119 10.76 0.75 9.53
C ARG A 119 9.30 1.11 9.47
N SER A 120 9.01 2.23 8.81
CA SER A 120 7.65 2.62 8.49
C SER A 120 7.60 3.56 7.29
N SER A 121 6.46 3.56 6.61
CA SER A 121 6.23 4.37 5.42
C SER A 121 6.39 5.87 5.69
N SER A 122 5.90 6.35 6.83
CA SER A 122 6.01 7.78 7.19
C SER A 122 7.46 8.20 7.44
N ARG A 123 8.28 7.34 8.05
CA ARG A 123 9.71 7.62 8.28
C ARG A 123 10.52 7.61 6.98
N ASP A 124 10.26 6.63 6.11
CA ASP A 124 10.93 6.54 4.83
C ASP A 124 10.59 7.76 3.96
N VAL A 125 9.31 8.14 3.90
CA VAL A 125 8.87 9.34 3.18
C VAL A 125 9.42 10.62 3.81
N GLU A 126 9.51 10.72 5.14
CA GLU A 126 10.14 11.86 5.81
C GLU A 126 11.60 12.03 5.38
N ASN A 127 12.36 10.94 5.33
CA ASN A 127 13.75 10.96 4.90
C ASN A 127 13.89 11.36 3.43
N ILE A 128 13.01 10.84 2.55
CA ILE A 128 12.95 11.23 1.13
C ILE A 128 12.67 12.73 1.01
N LEU A 129 11.68 13.26 1.74
CA LEU A 129 11.31 14.68 1.69
C LEU A 129 12.45 15.59 2.20
N LYS A 130 13.20 15.15 3.22
CA LYS A 130 14.38 15.85 3.70
C LYS A 130 15.48 15.90 2.62
N SER A 131 15.70 14.80 1.89
CA SER A 131 16.62 14.78 0.75
C SER A 131 16.14 15.72 -0.35
N PHE A 132 14.87 15.66 -0.74
CA PHE A 132 14.29 16.54 -1.75
C PHE A 132 14.40 18.03 -1.41
N ASN A 133 14.29 18.38 -0.12
CA ASN A 133 14.53 19.75 0.32
C ASN A 133 16.00 20.18 0.14
N LYS A 134 16.96 19.28 0.46
CA LYS A 134 18.41 19.55 0.24
C LYS A 134 18.72 19.67 -1.25
N ASP A 135 18.10 18.85 -2.07
CA ASP A 135 18.28 18.84 -3.52
C ASP A 135 17.50 19.94 -4.25
N ASN A 136 16.85 20.85 -3.52
CA ASN A 136 16.05 21.95 -4.08
C ASN A 136 14.97 21.49 -5.07
N VAL A 137 14.31 20.36 -4.79
CA VAL A 137 13.16 19.88 -5.57
C VAL A 137 12.01 20.89 -5.47
N ASP A 138 11.37 21.21 -6.60
CA ASP A 138 10.34 22.25 -6.69
C ASP A 138 8.94 21.75 -6.29
N ALA A 139 8.63 20.50 -6.62
CA ALA A 139 7.33 19.87 -6.34
C ALA A 139 7.48 18.37 -6.05
N VAL A 140 6.50 17.78 -5.36
CA VAL A 140 6.46 16.33 -5.09
C VAL A 140 5.19 15.72 -5.67
N LEU A 141 5.34 14.54 -6.26
CA LEU A 141 4.26 13.68 -6.69
C LEU A 141 4.31 12.38 -5.88
N VAL A 142 3.28 12.12 -5.08
CA VAL A 142 3.12 10.87 -4.32
C VAL A 142 2.28 9.91 -5.16
N ASP A 143 2.88 8.79 -5.56
CA ASP A 143 2.22 7.78 -6.37
C ASP A 143 1.63 6.69 -5.47
N LEU A 144 0.30 6.67 -5.38
CA LEU A 144 -0.50 5.69 -4.63
C LEU A 144 -1.25 4.73 -5.57
N ARG A 145 -0.93 4.70 -6.85
CA ARG A 145 -1.57 3.76 -7.78
C ARG A 145 -1.20 2.33 -7.38
N GLY A 146 -2.20 1.45 -7.33
CA GLY A 146 -2.04 0.09 -6.83
C GLY A 146 -1.88 -0.06 -5.31
N ASN A 147 -1.86 1.03 -4.54
CA ASN A 147 -1.71 0.99 -3.10
C ASN A 147 -3.05 0.70 -2.41
N SER A 148 -3.24 -0.51 -1.93
CA SER A 148 -4.47 -0.97 -1.24
C SER A 148 -4.63 -0.46 0.20
N GLY A 149 -3.74 0.41 0.67
CA GLY A 149 -3.79 0.99 2.00
C GLY A 149 -2.72 0.45 2.95
N GLY A 150 -3.10 0.21 4.20
CA GLY A 150 -2.22 -0.28 5.26
C GLY A 150 -2.58 0.34 6.62
N SER A 151 -1.57 0.74 7.38
CA SER A 151 -1.73 1.27 8.73
C SER A 151 -2.40 2.65 8.76
N LEU A 152 -3.51 2.76 9.50
CA LEU A 152 -4.16 4.05 9.78
C LEU A 152 -3.20 5.02 10.51
N TYR A 153 -2.37 4.49 11.41
CA TYR A 153 -1.35 5.27 12.11
C TYR A 153 -0.36 5.89 11.12
N GLU A 154 0.11 5.11 10.16
CA GLU A 154 1.05 5.58 9.14
C GLU A 154 0.41 6.60 8.19
N ALA A 155 -0.85 6.39 7.78
CA ALA A 155 -1.58 7.37 6.98
C ALA A 155 -1.67 8.73 7.70
N ASN A 156 -1.95 8.71 9.00
CA ASN A 156 -2.00 9.92 9.82
C ASN A 156 -0.63 10.61 9.92
N LYS A 157 0.42 9.84 10.23
CA LYS A 157 1.79 10.37 10.35
C LYS A 157 2.30 10.93 9.02
N LEU A 158 2.07 10.21 7.93
CA LEU A 158 2.49 10.63 6.60
C LEU A 158 1.75 11.91 6.16
N THR A 159 0.45 12.00 6.43
CA THR A 159 -0.33 13.23 6.17
C THR A 159 0.28 14.43 6.91
N GLY A 160 0.71 14.24 8.15
CA GLY A 160 1.36 15.27 8.96
C GLY A 160 2.66 15.82 8.38
N LEU A 161 3.32 15.09 7.45
CA LEU A 161 4.49 15.62 6.75
C LEU A 161 4.14 16.72 5.74
N PHE A 162 2.89 16.76 5.29
CA PHE A 162 2.38 17.70 4.28
C PHE A 162 1.39 18.72 4.84
N VAL A 163 0.62 18.36 5.87
CA VAL A 163 -0.43 19.18 6.50
C VAL A 163 -0.02 19.49 7.93
N ALA A 164 0.04 20.77 8.28
CA ALA A 164 0.61 21.22 9.56
C ALA A 164 -0.24 20.87 10.78
N SER A 165 -1.57 20.83 10.62
CA SER A 165 -2.50 20.59 11.73
C SER A 165 -3.88 20.19 11.23
N GLY A 166 -4.67 19.56 12.08
CA GLY A 166 -6.05 19.21 11.82
C GLY A 166 -6.29 17.68 11.83
N ALA A 167 -7.55 17.31 11.66
CA ALA A 167 -7.93 15.89 11.58
C ALA A 167 -7.58 15.33 10.22
N THR A 168 -6.89 14.21 10.19
CA THR A 168 -6.59 13.47 8.96
C THR A 168 -7.78 12.63 8.49
N VAL A 169 -8.53 12.13 9.46
CA VAL A 169 -9.70 11.27 9.24
C VAL A 169 -10.65 11.39 10.43
N GLN A 170 -11.92 11.09 10.20
CA GLN A 170 -12.93 10.98 11.26
C GLN A 170 -13.42 9.52 11.32
N VAL A 171 -13.46 8.96 12.52
CA VAL A 171 -14.01 7.62 12.77
C VAL A 171 -15.37 7.79 13.44
N LYS A 172 -16.43 7.30 12.75
CA LYS A 172 -17.76 7.20 13.30
C LYS A 172 -17.95 5.82 13.92
N GLU A 173 -18.21 5.79 15.23
CA GLU A 173 -18.49 4.57 15.98
C GLU A 173 -19.95 4.11 15.79
N SER A 174 -20.24 2.86 16.12
CA SER A 174 -21.61 2.31 16.09
C SER A 174 -22.57 3.06 17.02
N SER A 175 -22.07 3.66 18.10
CA SER A 175 -22.81 4.54 19.01
C SER A 175 -23.22 5.88 18.36
N GLY A 176 -22.73 6.20 17.16
CA GLY A 176 -22.92 7.47 16.49
C GLY A 176 -21.87 8.54 16.85
N ASN A 177 -21.00 8.28 17.82
CA ASN A 177 -19.93 9.20 18.19
C ASN A 177 -18.92 9.34 17.05
N ILE A 178 -18.49 10.59 16.81
CA ILE A 178 -17.47 10.90 15.81
C ILE A 178 -16.19 11.29 16.54
N ARG A 179 -15.11 10.55 16.26
CA ARG A 179 -13.78 10.86 16.79
C ARG A 179 -12.87 11.33 15.66
N PRO A 180 -12.43 12.59 15.69
CA PRO A 180 -11.41 13.05 14.76
C PRO A 180 -10.06 12.43 15.13
N TRP A 181 -9.36 11.94 14.10
CA TRP A 181 -7.99 11.45 14.20
C TRP A 181 -7.07 12.41 13.43
N GLY A 182 -6.03 12.89 14.09
CA GLY A 182 -5.04 13.78 13.50
C GLY A 182 -3.79 13.83 14.37
N ASP A 183 -2.68 14.23 13.79
CA ASP A 183 -1.45 14.49 14.53
C ASP A 183 -1.41 15.96 14.92
N GLY A 184 -1.90 16.29 16.11
CA GLY A 184 -1.89 17.67 16.65
C GLY A 184 -0.47 18.24 16.87
N ARG A 185 0.58 17.41 16.68
CA ARG A 185 1.99 17.78 16.75
C ARG A 185 2.71 17.52 15.42
N ALA A 186 1.96 17.48 14.32
CA ALA A 186 2.53 17.24 13.01
C ALA A 186 3.62 18.28 12.69
N LYS A 187 4.78 17.78 12.31
CA LYS A 187 5.87 18.62 11.83
C LYS A 187 5.85 18.59 10.31
N GLN A 188 5.19 19.57 9.69
CA GLN A 188 5.18 19.69 8.24
C GLN A 188 6.61 19.81 7.69
N ILE A 189 7.03 18.80 6.94
CA ILE A 189 8.36 18.74 6.31
C ILE A 189 8.33 19.35 4.92
N TRP A 190 7.22 19.11 4.17
CA TRP A 190 7.08 19.58 2.79
C TRP A 190 6.06 20.70 2.68
N LYS A 191 6.52 21.91 2.29
CA LYS A 191 5.65 23.09 2.14
C LYS A 191 5.41 23.50 0.69
N LYS A 192 6.21 22.98 -0.25
CA LYS A 192 6.12 23.25 -1.69
C LYS A 192 4.95 22.47 -2.32
N PRO A 193 4.63 22.66 -3.61
CA PRO A 193 3.52 21.96 -4.28
C PRO A 193 3.57 20.44 -4.12
N VAL A 194 2.37 19.82 -4.02
CA VAL A 194 2.21 18.37 -3.95
C VAL A 194 1.06 17.93 -4.84
N GLY A 195 1.29 16.83 -5.57
CA GLY A 195 0.29 16.07 -6.28
C GLY A 195 0.21 14.65 -5.74
N VAL A 196 -0.94 14.02 -5.86
CA VAL A 196 -1.16 12.62 -5.47
C VAL A 196 -1.76 11.88 -6.64
N LEU A 197 -1.08 10.82 -7.11
CA LEU A 197 -1.62 9.93 -8.12
C LEU A 197 -2.42 8.81 -7.46
N VAL A 198 -3.62 8.58 -7.97
CA VAL A 198 -4.52 7.53 -7.48
C VAL A 198 -5.16 6.75 -8.62
N ASP A 199 -5.55 5.51 -8.35
CA ASP A 199 -6.30 4.65 -9.26
C ASP A 199 -7.41 3.88 -8.52
N ARG A 200 -8.11 2.99 -9.24
CA ARG A 200 -9.18 2.15 -8.67
C ARG A 200 -8.71 1.22 -7.55
N TYR A 201 -7.43 0.95 -7.43
CA TYR A 201 -6.84 0.08 -6.41
C TYR A 201 -6.32 0.86 -5.21
N SER A 202 -6.25 2.19 -5.31
CA SER A 202 -5.95 3.06 -4.17
C SER A 202 -7.09 2.97 -3.16
N ALA A 203 -6.81 2.38 -1.98
CA ALA A 203 -7.85 2.06 -1.01
C ALA A 203 -7.46 2.42 0.43
N SER A 204 -8.46 2.60 1.31
CA SER A 204 -8.26 2.70 2.77
C SER A 204 -7.29 3.83 3.16
N ALA A 205 -6.10 3.52 3.71
CA ALA A 205 -5.08 4.50 4.09
C ALA A 205 -4.67 5.43 2.94
N SER A 206 -4.65 4.95 1.70
CA SER A 206 -4.41 5.77 0.51
C SER A 206 -5.51 6.81 0.30
N GLU A 207 -6.77 6.42 0.53
CA GLU A 207 -7.93 7.32 0.42
C GLU A 207 -7.93 8.35 1.53
N ILE A 208 -7.49 7.98 2.74
CA ILE A 208 -7.34 8.90 3.87
C ILE A 208 -6.30 9.97 3.53
N PHE A 209 -5.14 9.58 3.04
CA PHE A 209 -4.09 10.53 2.66
C PHE A 209 -4.52 11.43 1.52
N ALA A 210 -5.03 10.86 0.42
CA ALA A 210 -5.47 11.62 -0.75
C ALA A 210 -6.63 12.57 -0.40
N GLY A 211 -7.61 12.10 0.39
CA GLY A 211 -8.73 12.89 0.88
C GLY A 211 -8.27 14.07 1.74
N ALA A 212 -7.35 13.84 2.67
CA ALA A 212 -6.81 14.93 3.50
C ALA A 212 -6.06 15.97 2.64
N ILE A 213 -5.23 15.55 1.68
CA ILE A 213 -4.55 16.50 0.77
C ILE A 213 -5.56 17.34 -0.01
N GLN A 214 -6.66 16.73 -0.47
CA GLN A 214 -7.73 17.41 -1.20
C GLN A 214 -8.52 18.36 -0.31
N ASP A 215 -9.00 17.90 0.85
CA ASP A 215 -9.89 18.65 1.73
C ASP A 215 -9.20 19.87 2.36
N TYR A 216 -7.93 19.72 2.72
CA TYR A 216 -7.11 20.84 3.19
C TYR A 216 -6.62 21.75 2.05
N LYS A 217 -6.99 21.48 0.79
CA LYS A 217 -6.50 22.22 -0.40
C LYS A 217 -4.97 22.31 -0.44
N ARG A 218 -4.33 21.27 0.12
CA ARG A 218 -2.86 21.21 0.25
C ARG A 218 -2.19 20.89 -1.07
N GLY A 219 -2.88 20.21 -1.95
CA GLY A 219 -2.40 19.77 -3.25
C GLY A 219 -3.52 19.31 -4.16
N ILE A 220 -3.15 18.68 -5.27
CA ILE A 220 -4.08 18.14 -6.26
C ILE A 220 -4.05 16.61 -6.24
N VAL A 221 -5.22 16.00 -6.40
CA VAL A 221 -5.37 14.55 -6.58
C VAL A 221 -5.65 14.29 -8.06
N ILE A 222 -4.89 13.38 -8.66
CA ILE A 222 -4.88 13.12 -10.10
C ILE A 222 -5.09 11.62 -10.32
N GLY A 223 -5.96 11.25 -11.25
CA GLY A 223 -6.17 9.87 -11.65
C GLY A 223 -7.64 9.48 -11.72
N HIS A 224 -7.93 8.23 -11.37
CA HIS A 224 -9.27 7.68 -11.43
C HIS A 224 -9.92 7.65 -10.04
N ARG A 225 -11.23 7.36 -10.02
CA ARG A 225 -11.96 7.13 -8.78
C ARG A 225 -11.30 5.99 -8.00
N THR A 226 -11.07 6.22 -6.70
CA THR A 226 -10.47 5.26 -5.78
C THR A 226 -11.44 4.14 -5.40
N PHE A 227 -10.97 3.17 -4.63
CA PHE A 227 -11.72 1.95 -4.30
C PHE A 227 -13.01 2.20 -3.49
N GLY A 228 -13.00 3.13 -2.52
CA GLY A 228 -14.14 3.44 -1.65
C GLY A 228 -14.21 2.60 -0.38
N LYS A 229 -13.06 2.22 0.21
CA LYS A 229 -13.01 1.48 1.48
C LYS A 229 -13.04 2.43 2.67
N GLY A 230 -14.24 2.70 3.20
CA GLY A 230 -14.48 3.60 4.34
C GLY A 230 -14.62 2.90 5.70
N THR A 231 -14.30 1.61 5.82
CA THR A 231 -14.37 0.86 7.09
C THR A 231 -12.99 0.67 7.69
N VAL A 232 -12.89 0.83 9.04
CA VAL A 232 -11.67 0.55 9.80
C VAL A 232 -11.79 -0.82 10.42
N GLN A 233 -10.73 -1.63 10.30
CA GLN A 233 -10.63 -2.93 10.94
C GLN A 233 -9.71 -2.81 12.16
N ARG A 234 -10.09 -3.48 13.25
CA ARG A 234 -9.32 -3.55 14.49
C ARG A 234 -8.78 -4.96 14.68
N LEU A 235 -7.56 -5.05 15.18
CA LEU A 235 -6.98 -6.30 15.65
C LEU A 235 -7.15 -6.34 17.17
N ASP A 236 -7.87 -7.35 17.65
CA ASP A 236 -8.02 -7.60 19.08
C ASP A 236 -7.26 -8.87 19.45
N ASP A 237 -6.45 -8.80 20.50
CA ASP A 237 -5.70 -9.94 21.02
C ASP A 237 -6.65 -10.88 21.76
N LEU A 238 -6.55 -12.18 21.45
CA LEU A 238 -7.23 -13.26 22.14
C LEU A 238 -6.18 -14.12 22.86
N SER A 239 -6.64 -14.97 23.78
CA SER A 239 -5.76 -15.89 24.52
C SER A 239 -4.98 -16.87 23.63
N ALA A 240 -5.45 -17.12 22.42
CA ALA A 240 -4.85 -18.05 21.43
C ALA A 240 -4.64 -17.41 20.05
N GLY A 241 -4.32 -16.11 20.00
CA GLY A 241 -4.07 -15.43 18.73
C GLY A 241 -4.73 -14.05 18.64
N GLN A 242 -5.02 -13.62 17.43
CA GLN A 242 -5.64 -12.30 17.15
C GLN A 242 -6.87 -12.47 16.29
N ILE A 243 -7.90 -11.66 16.54
CA ILE A 243 -9.06 -11.55 15.67
C ILE A 243 -9.07 -10.18 15.00
N LYS A 244 -9.38 -10.15 13.72
CA LYS A 244 -9.59 -8.94 12.94
C LYS A 244 -11.08 -8.69 12.78
N ILE A 245 -11.57 -7.61 13.36
CA ILE A 245 -12.96 -7.18 13.36
C ILE A 245 -13.15 -5.97 12.45
#